data_374fa90cab2ea07af1235829192b2a48
#
_entry.id   374fa90cab2ea07af1235829192b2a48
#
_cell.length_a   1.000
_cell.length_b   1.000
_cell.length_c   1.000
_cell.angle_alpha   90.00
_cell.angle_beta   90.00
_cell.angle_gamma   90.00
#
_symmetry.space_group_name_H-M   'P 1'
#
loop_
_entity.id
_entity.type
_entity.pdbx_description
1 polymer ?
#
loop_
_entity_poly.entity_id
_entity_poly.type
_entity_poly.pdbx_seq_one_letter_code
_entity_poly.pdbx_strand_id
1 'polypeptide(L)'
;LGDVYKRQVYNPEDETYDLHLKVKLENNFAVRLGGNISTSNSNQIYLGLSYQDLNYYAKELLFDGQLGKVYNNAQFMAKIDFSTAIPTSYRFIASITTFDYFKKDKLFSRNDKPAFNQKDERFLKLQVGLPFLLSKRAEFGIGIARIEDKYFQRNIIDFEKDRFDRSRYDLFGGSISFNGSTLNSRQYPTQGYKEALIAQIFIGRERFYPGEETKGIQINKEHHSWLQLSYMKEKYHTMNEHWVLGWYLKALYASKNFSENYTATMMQAGEFSPTQHSKLTYNEAFRANQFVGAGIRPIYRLNQMFHLRGEFYGFMPIYPIERNSLNKAYYGKAFSKFEYLGEISVVCQLPFGDISAYVNHYSSPRREWNVGLSIGFQLFNYRFIE
;
A
#
# COMPACT_ATOMS: atom_id res chain seq x y z
N LEU A 1 -10.82 20.52 8.97
CA LEU A 1 -11.30 21.90 8.79
C LEU A 1 -12.63 22.03 9.51
N GLY A 2 -12.69 22.92 10.51
CA GLY A 2 -13.90 23.17 11.29
C GLY A 2 -15.06 23.69 10.44
N ASP A 3 -16.24 23.75 11.02
CA ASP A 3 -17.45 24.23 10.35
C ASP A 3 -17.26 25.67 9.84
N VAL A 4 -17.48 25.86 8.55
CA VAL A 4 -17.46 27.19 7.91
C VAL A 4 -18.89 27.62 7.64
N TYR A 5 -19.37 28.61 8.39
CA TYR A 5 -20.63 29.27 8.09
C TYR A 5 -20.36 30.35 7.04
N LYS A 6 -21.12 30.32 5.93
CA LYS A 6 -21.06 31.30 4.85
C LYS A 6 -22.34 32.12 4.84
N ARG A 7 -22.22 33.43 4.90
CA ARG A 7 -23.31 34.36 4.66
C ARG A 7 -22.89 35.38 3.62
N GLN A 8 -23.65 35.47 2.58
CA GLN A 8 -23.51 36.55 1.58
C GLN A 8 -24.49 37.68 1.92
N VAL A 9 -24.00 38.90 1.98
CA VAL A 9 -24.80 40.10 2.19
C VAL A 9 -24.56 41.01 0.98
N TYR A 10 -25.63 41.38 0.31
CA TYR A 10 -25.55 42.32 -0.82
C TYR A 10 -25.18 43.69 -0.29
N ASN A 11 -24.14 44.30 -0.85
CA ASN A 11 -23.73 45.69 -0.61
C ASN A 11 -24.23 46.55 -1.77
N PRO A 12 -25.26 47.39 -1.55
CA PRO A 12 -25.84 48.23 -2.61
C PRO A 12 -24.94 49.40 -3.01
N GLU A 13 -23.91 49.74 -2.19
CA GLU A 13 -23.02 50.87 -2.52
C GLU A 13 -21.99 50.49 -3.59
N ASP A 14 -21.50 49.24 -3.56
CA ASP A 14 -20.49 48.74 -4.49
C ASP A 14 -21.07 47.77 -5.54
N GLU A 15 -22.37 47.51 -5.51
CA GLU A 15 -23.06 46.49 -6.32
C GLU A 15 -22.43 45.11 -6.24
N THR A 16 -21.84 44.79 -5.09
CA THR A 16 -21.12 43.53 -4.83
C THR A 16 -21.77 42.73 -3.71
N TYR A 17 -21.30 41.50 -3.50
CA TYR A 17 -21.70 40.67 -2.35
C TYR A 17 -20.56 40.56 -1.37
N ASP A 18 -20.76 41.01 -0.14
CA ASP A 18 -19.85 40.76 0.98
C ASP A 18 -19.99 39.35 1.45
N LEU A 19 -18.88 38.60 1.47
CA LEU A 19 -18.82 37.23 1.94
C LEU A 19 -18.37 37.19 3.41
N HIS A 20 -19.30 36.98 4.33
CA HIS A 20 -19.00 36.78 5.74
C HIS A 20 -18.71 35.34 5.99
N LEU A 21 -17.46 35.01 6.38
CA LEU A 21 -17.02 33.71 6.76
C LEU A 21 -16.82 33.64 8.28
N LYS A 22 -17.58 32.78 8.94
CA LYS A 22 -17.34 32.46 10.34
C LYS A 22 -16.63 31.07 10.39
N VAL A 23 -15.34 31.09 10.65
CA VAL A 23 -14.51 29.89 10.73
C VAL A 23 -14.37 29.52 12.20
N LYS A 24 -14.77 28.31 12.56
CA LYS A 24 -14.46 27.72 13.87
C LYS A 24 -13.20 26.89 13.69
N LEU A 25 -12.12 27.30 14.33
CA LEU A 25 -10.90 26.52 14.38
C LEU A 25 -11.09 25.36 15.37
N GLU A 26 -10.79 24.15 14.93
CA GLU A 26 -10.67 23.00 15.82
C GLU A 26 -9.38 23.09 16.63
N ASN A 27 -9.26 22.25 17.67
CA ASN A 27 -8.02 22.16 18.43
C ASN A 27 -6.85 21.77 17.54
N ASN A 28 -5.72 22.41 17.73
CA ASN A 28 -4.50 22.15 16.97
C ASN A 28 -4.00 20.70 17.11
N PHE A 29 -4.40 20.04 18.19
CA PHE A 29 -4.00 18.67 18.50
C PHE A 29 -5.19 17.71 18.39
N ALA A 30 -5.00 16.60 17.66
CA ALA A 30 -6.00 15.54 17.55
C ALA A 30 -5.36 14.16 17.77
N VAL A 31 -6.10 13.30 18.47
CA VAL A 31 -5.78 11.89 18.69
C VAL A 31 -6.76 11.06 17.87
N ARG A 32 -6.23 10.11 17.10
CA ARG A 32 -7.01 9.17 16.31
C ARG A 32 -6.73 7.76 16.78
N LEU A 33 -7.78 7.04 17.11
CA LEU A 33 -7.73 5.63 17.50
C LEU A 33 -8.49 4.83 16.43
N GLY A 34 -8.02 3.65 16.14
CA GLY A 34 -8.66 2.77 15.17
C GLY A 34 -7.98 1.41 15.09
N GLY A 35 -8.31 0.68 14.07
CA GLY A 35 -7.75 -0.63 13.82
C GLY A 35 -8.70 -1.53 13.06
N ASN A 36 -8.32 -2.78 12.96
CA ASN A 36 -9.07 -3.82 12.28
C ASN A 36 -9.00 -5.12 13.06
N ILE A 37 -10.16 -5.76 13.26
CA ILE A 37 -10.27 -7.11 13.79
C ILE A 37 -10.78 -8.01 12.68
N SER A 38 -10.10 -9.11 12.42
CA SER A 38 -10.44 -10.03 11.34
C SER A 38 -10.26 -11.48 11.76
N THR A 39 -11.00 -12.36 11.14
CA THR A 39 -10.80 -13.81 11.23
C THR A 39 -9.53 -14.30 10.52
N SER A 40 -8.90 -13.42 9.71
CA SER A 40 -7.58 -13.63 9.13
C SER A 40 -6.47 -13.04 10.03
N ASN A 41 -5.22 -13.15 9.62
CA ASN A 41 -4.08 -12.57 10.34
C ASN A 41 -3.98 -11.03 10.20
N SER A 42 -4.94 -10.35 9.59
CA SER A 42 -4.93 -8.91 9.30
C SER A 42 -5.35 -8.00 10.45
N ASN A 43 -5.24 -8.47 11.69
CA ASN A 43 -5.57 -7.68 12.88
C ASN A 43 -4.57 -6.55 13.09
N GLN A 44 -5.08 -5.36 13.38
CA GLN A 44 -4.27 -4.15 13.60
C GLN A 44 -4.90 -3.28 14.67
N ILE A 45 -4.06 -2.62 15.48
CA ILE A 45 -4.41 -1.48 16.33
C ILE A 45 -3.67 -0.27 15.78
N TYR A 46 -4.35 0.86 15.71
CA TYR A 46 -3.83 2.12 15.19
C TYR A 46 -3.95 3.22 16.23
N LEU A 47 -2.88 4.00 16.36
CA LEU A 47 -2.83 5.25 17.12
C LEU A 47 -2.23 6.33 16.22
N GLY A 48 -2.96 7.41 15.98
CA GLY A 48 -2.50 8.59 15.28
C GLY A 48 -2.51 9.81 16.20
N LEU A 49 -1.42 10.56 16.19
CA LEU A 49 -1.31 11.85 16.85
C LEU A 49 -1.02 12.90 15.80
N SER A 50 -1.84 13.95 15.73
CA SER A 50 -1.63 15.03 14.79
C SER A 50 -1.67 16.37 15.48
N TYR A 51 -0.73 17.24 15.08
CA TYR A 51 -0.70 18.64 15.44
C TYR A 51 -0.75 19.48 14.16
N GLN A 52 -1.68 20.42 14.10
CA GLN A 52 -1.85 21.33 12.97
C GLN A 52 -1.80 22.78 13.46
N ASP A 53 -1.00 23.59 12.79
CA ASP A 53 -0.91 25.03 13.04
C ASP A 53 -1.18 25.76 11.71
N LEU A 54 -2.30 26.47 11.66
CA LEU A 54 -2.77 27.27 10.53
C LEU A 54 -2.50 28.75 10.82
N ASN A 55 -1.24 29.11 10.76
CA ASN A 55 -0.80 30.49 10.92
C ASN A 55 -0.38 31.08 9.56
N TYR A 56 0.76 31.71 9.47
CA TYR A 56 1.33 32.23 8.21
C TYR A 56 1.61 31.12 7.19
N TYR A 57 1.96 29.92 7.67
CA TYR A 57 2.14 28.69 6.91
C TYR A 57 1.31 27.61 7.57
N ALA A 58 0.69 26.74 6.77
CA ALA A 58 0.04 25.56 7.32
C ALA A 58 1.10 24.51 7.66
N LYS A 59 1.24 24.21 8.96
CA LYS A 59 2.15 23.18 9.46
C LYS A 59 1.36 21.99 9.95
N GLU A 60 1.81 20.80 9.63
CA GLU A 60 1.23 19.55 10.12
C GLU A 60 2.34 18.63 10.60
N LEU A 61 2.22 18.17 11.84
CA LEU A 61 3.01 17.08 12.38
C LEU A 61 2.08 15.91 12.61
N LEU A 62 2.46 14.76 12.10
CA LEU A 62 1.69 13.53 12.21
C LEU A 62 2.60 12.42 12.72
N PHE A 63 2.16 11.72 13.75
CA PHE A 63 2.74 10.47 14.20
C PHE A 63 1.69 9.37 14.08
N ASP A 64 1.99 8.33 13.33
CA ASP A 64 1.14 7.16 13.16
C ASP A 64 1.85 5.91 13.68
N GLY A 65 1.22 5.21 14.62
CA GLY A 65 1.65 3.92 15.13
C GLY A 65 0.62 2.85 14.77
N GLN A 66 1.10 1.72 14.25
CA GLN A 66 0.28 0.56 13.91
C GLN A 66 0.92 -0.70 14.44
N LEU A 67 0.16 -1.50 15.17
CA LEU A 67 0.59 -2.77 15.72
C LEU A 67 -0.38 -3.86 15.26
N GLY A 68 0.14 -4.88 14.64
CA GLY A 68 -0.65 -6.00 14.15
C GLY A 68 0.15 -7.29 14.04
N LYS A 69 -0.50 -8.39 13.73
CA LYS A 69 0.18 -9.68 13.58
C LYS A 69 1.06 -9.74 12.33
N VAL A 70 0.61 -9.14 11.24
CA VAL A 70 1.32 -9.15 9.93
C VAL A 70 2.04 -7.84 9.66
N TYR A 71 1.45 -6.71 10.06
CA TYR A 71 1.93 -5.39 9.72
C TYR A 71 2.10 -4.53 10.96
N ASN A 72 3.33 -4.08 11.19
CA ASN A 72 3.69 -3.15 12.24
C ASN A 72 4.36 -1.93 11.60
N ASN A 73 3.99 -0.75 12.03
CA ASN A 73 4.55 0.49 11.50
C ASN A 73 4.62 1.58 12.56
N ALA A 74 5.66 2.38 12.50
CA ALA A 74 5.74 3.67 13.16
C ALA A 74 6.22 4.70 12.13
N GLN A 75 5.43 5.75 11.91
CA GLN A 75 5.73 6.79 10.94
C GLN A 75 5.60 8.17 11.57
N PHE A 76 6.57 9.01 11.32
CA PHE A 76 6.53 10.44 11.60
C PHE A 76 6.50 11.20 10.29
N MET A 77 5.62 12.18 10.18
CA MET A 77 5.54 13.09 9.06
C MET A 77 5.50 14.53 9.55
N ALA A 78 6.35 15.37 9.00
CA ALA A 78 6.26 16.83 9.13
C ALA A 78 5.98 17.43 7.77
N LYS A 79 4.96 18.27 7.67
CA LYS A 79 4.54 18.92 6.43
C LYS A 79 4.38 20.42 6.66
N ILE A 80 4.83 21.22 5.69
CA ILE A 80 4.66 22.67 5.66
C ILE A 80 4.09 23.01 4.28
N ASP A 81 2.97 23.69 4.26
CA ASP A 81 2.34 24.23 3.05
C ASP A 81 2.55 25.75 2.99
N PHE A 82 3.08 26.22 1.88
CA PHE A 82 3.31 27.63 1.61
C PHE A 82 2.23 28.17 0.65
N SER A 83 1.61 29.29 1.01
CA SER A 83 0.64 30.01 0.17
C SER A 83 1.36 31.01 -0.75
N THR A 84 2.25 30.49 -1.60
CA THR A 84 2.94 31.28 -2.65
C THR A 84 2.09 31.33 -3.93
N ALA A 85 2.53 32.08 -4.95
CA ALA A 85 1.84 32.14 -6.25
C ALA A 85 1.57 30.75 -6.84
N ILE A 86 2.50 29.80 -6.64
CA ILE A 86 2.29 28.37 -6.87
C ILE A 86 2.30 27.71 -5.49
N PRO A 87 1.17 27.25 -4.93
CA PRO A 87 1.11 26.62 -3.63
C PRO A 87 2.07 25.41 -3.56
N THR A 88 3.04 25.48 -2.67
CA THR A 88 4.10 24.46 -2.57
C THR A 88 4.05 23.81 -1.20
N SER A 89 4.19 22.50 -1.15
CA SER A 89 4.28 21.74 0.11
C SER A 89 5.62 21.05 0.24
N TYR A 90 6.22 21.13 1.41
CA TYR A 90 7.40 20.36 1.79
C TYR A 90 7.00 19.31 2.81
N ARG A 91 7.44 18.08 2.61
CA ARG A 91 7.13 16.98 3.49
C ARG A 91 8.39 16.19 3.83
N PHE A 92 8.59 15.96 5.11
CA PHE A 92 9.57 15.01 5.62
C PHE A 92 8.85 13.79 6.16
N ILE A 93 9.31 12.59 5.83
CA ILE A 93 8.75 11.32 6.28
C ILE A 93 9.88 10.47 6.84
N ALA A 94 9.71 9.97 8.06
CA ALA A 94 10.53 8.94 8.67
C ALA A 94 9.63 7.75 9.01
N SER A 95 9.98 6.55 8.57
CA SER A 95 9.14 5.37 8.77
C SER A 95 9.96 4.13 9.09
N ILE A 96 9.40 3.31 9.97
CA ILE A 96 9.88 1.96 10.29
C ILE A 96 8.69 1.04 10.11
N THR A 97 8.83 0.02 9.25
CA THR A 97 7.77 -0.92 8.93
C THR A 97 8.30 -2.34 9.01
N THR A 98 7.53 -3.25 9.61
CA THR A 98 7.80 -4.68 9.61
C THR A 98 6.59 -5.42 9.06
N PHE A 99 6.84 -6.33 8.11
CA PHE A 99 5.87 -7.30 7.62
C PHE A 99 6.29 -8.70 8.05
N ASP A 100 5.40 -9.41 8.73
CA ASP A 100 5.56 -10.81 9.14
C ASP A 100 4.57 -11.67 8.34
N TYR A 101 5.06 -12.36 7.32
CA TYR A 101 4.22 -13.21 6.47
C TYR A 101 4.18 -14.65 6.99
N PHE A 102 2.99 -15.18 7.18
CA PHE A 102 2.73 -16.53 7.66
C PHE A 102 2.27 -17.44 6.53
N LYS A 103 2.61 -18.74 6.60
CA LYS A 103 2.15 -19.73 5.62
C LYS A 103 0.63 -19.97 5.63
N LYS A 104 -0.01 -19.78 6.79
CA LYS A 104 -1.44 -19.95 6.96
C LYS A 104 -2.06 -18.68 7.49
N ASP A 105 -3.11 -18.26 6.84
CA ASP A 105 -3.82 -17.01 7.11
C ASP A 105 -4.97 -17.15 8.14
N LYS A 106 -4.98 -18.23 8.94
CA LYS A 106 -6.06 -18.51 9.89
C LYS A 106 -5.66 -18.11 11.32
N LEU A 107 -6.46 -17.22 11.92
CA LEU A 107 -6.27 -16.69 13.27
C LEU A 107 -6.27 -17.76 14.36
N PHE A 108 -7.03 -18.84 14.21
CA PHE A 108 -7.24 -19.89 15.19
C PHE A 108 -6.45 -21.17 14.90
N SER A 109 -5.35 -21.08 14.17
CA SER A 109 -4.47 -22.23 13.97
C SER A 109 -3.69 -22.49 15.26
N ARG A 110 -3.89 -23.66 15.87
CA ARG A 110 -3.25 -24.11 17.12
C ARG A 110 -1.73 -24.22 17.08
N ASN A 111 -1.13 -24.12 15.88
CA ASN A 111 0.31 -24.11 15.63
C ASN A 111 0.68 -22.80 14.93
N ASP A 112 0.74 -21.71 15.68
CA ASP A 112 1.34 -20.45 15.22
C ASP A 112 2.86 -20.66 15.10
N LYS A 113 3.28 -21.12 13.92
CA LYS A 113 4.71 -21.14 13.58
C LYS A 113 5.19 -19.70 13.40
N PRO A 114 6.46 -19.38 13.68
CA PRO A 114 7.04 -18.09 13.37
C PRO A 114 6.80 -17.68 11.92
N ALA A 115 6.88 -16.38 11.63
CA ALA A 115 6.72 -15.86 10.29
C ALA A 115 7.69 -16.57 9.33
N PHE A 116 7.17 -16.95 8.16
CA PHE A 116 7.94 -17.65 7.13
C PHE A 116 8.86 -16.70 6.37
N ASN A 117 8.38 -15.49 6.06
CA ASN A 117 9.12 -14.40 5.47
C ASN A 117 8.88 -13.15 6.31
N GLN A 118 9.94 -12.41 6.60
CA GLN A 118 9.86 -11.11 7.27
C GLN A 118 10.49 -10.05 6.39
N LYS A 119 9.91 -8.87 6.36
CA LYS A 119 10.44 -7.71 5.66
C LYS A 119 10.45 -6.51 6.61
N ASP A 120 11.64 -6.04 6.93
CA ASP A 120 11.86 -4.81 7.69
C ASP A 120 12.23 -3.70 6.73
N GLU A 121 11.53 -2.57 6.77
CA GLU A 121 11.80 -1.39 5.96
C GLU A 121 11.94 -0.17 6.87
N ARG A 122 13.03 0.57 6.73
CA ARG A 122 13.29 1.83 7.43
C ARG A 122 13.71 2.86 6.41
N PHE A 123 13.06 4.02 6.41
CA PHE A 123 13.43 5.06 5.46
C PHE A 123 13.24 6.47 5.99
N LEU A 124 13.97 7.39 5.36
CA LEU A 124 13.80 8.84 5.45
C LEU A 124 13.55 9.34 4.04
N LYS A 125 12.53 10.17 3.86
CA LYS A 125 12.14 10.73 2.56
C LYS A 125 11.80 12.20 2.70
N LEU A 126 12.33 13.03 1.82
CA LEU A 126 11.96 14.43 1.62
C LEU A 126 11.15 14.54 0.34
N GLN A 127 10.06 15.27 0.37
CA GLN A 127 9.19 15.46 -0.78
C GLN A 127 8.82 16.93 -0.94
N VAL A 128 8.73 17.38 -2.19
CA VAL A 128 8.16 18.66 -2.58
C VAL A 128 6.93 18.39 -3.42
N GLY A 129 5.79 18.94 -3.03
CA GLY A 129 4.51 18.76 -3.71
C GLY A 129 4.01 20.07 -4.31
N LEU A 130 3.53 20.00 -5.53
CA LEU A 130 2.95 21.09 -6.29
C LEU A 130 1.55 20.71 -6.78
N PRO A 131 0.58 21.63 -6.85
CA PRO A 131 -0.67 21.38 -7.55
C PRO A 131 -0.38 21.22 -9.05
N PHE A 132 -0.98 20.21 -9.66
CA PHE A 132 -0.82 19.93 -11.08
C PHE A 132 -2.12 20.16 -11.87
N LEU A 133 -3.23 19.67 -11.31
CA LEU A 133 -4.60 19.89 -11.79
C LEU A 133 -5.50 20.03 -10.56
N LEU A 134 -6.76 20.43 -10.75
CA LEU A 134 -7.72 20.66 -9.66
C LEU A 134 -7.79 19.54 -8.60
N SER A 135 -7.60 18.28 -9.01
CA SER A 135 -7.64 17.11 -8.11
C SER A 135 -6.34 16.30 -8.09
N LYS A 136 -5.27 16.79 -8.72
CA LYS A 136 -3.99 16.08 -8.83
C LYS A 136 -2.83 16.92 -8.31
N ARG A 137 -1.83 16.22 -7.75
CA ARG A 137 -0.57 16.80 -7.27
C ARG A 137 0.60 16.13 -7.96
N ALA A 138 1.60 16.94 -8.30
CA ALA A 138 2.92 16.46 -8.66
C ALA A 138 3.80 16.46 -7.41
N GLU A 139 4.51 15.38 -7.13
CA GLU A 139 5.40 15.27 -5.98
C GLU A 139 6.78 14.79 -6.45
N PHE A 140 7.82 15.48 -5.98
CA PHE A 140 9.21 15.14 -6.20
C PHE A 140 9.81 14.72 -4.88
N GLY A 141 10.45 13.57 -4.84
CA GLY A 141 10.97 13.02 -3.59
C GLY A 141 12.40 12.50 -3.74
N ILE A 142 13.18 12.62 -2.69
CA ILE A 142 14.46 11.95 -2.53
C ILE A 142 14.50 11.29 -1.16
N GLY A 143 15.24 10.21 -1.02
CA GLY A 143 15.33 9.54 0.27
C GLY A 143 16.35 8.43 0.32
N ILE A 144 16.50 7.91 1.52
CA ILE A 144 17.36 6.77 1.83
C ILE A 144 16.54 5.70 2.54
N ALA A 145 16.84 4.45 2.25
CA ALA A 145 16.18 3.33 2.90
C ALA A 145 17.13 2.20 3.21
N ARG A 146 16.79 1.47 4.26
CA ARG A 146 17.32 0.15 4.56
C ARG A 146 16.18 -0.83 4.58
N ILE A 147 16.28 -1.85 3.72
CA ILE A 147 15.33 -2.96 3.64
C ILE A 147 16.07 -4.22 4.03
N GLU A 148 15.48 -5.01 4.91
CA GLU A 148 16.03 -6.29 5.33
C GLU A 148 14.97 -7.36 5.17
N ASP A 149 15.23 -8.33 4.31
CA ASP A 149 14.39 -9.51 4.07
C ASP A 149 15.00 -10.70 4.78
N LYS A 150 14.20 -11.40 5.61
CA LYS A 150 14.55 -12.64 6.29
C LYS A 150 13.61 -13.73 5.79
N TYR A 151 14.15 -14.85 5.36
CA TYR A 151 13.36 -15.89 4.71
C TYR A 151 14.02 -17.26 4.81
N PHE A 152 13.19 -18.29 4.60
CA PHE A 152 13.65 -19.67 4.42
C PHE A 152 13.43 -20.08 2.98
N GLN A 153 14.39 -20.83 2.41
CA GLN A 153 14.30 -21.31 1.03
C GLN A 153 13.61 -22.67 0.93
N ARG A 154 13.40 -23.38 2.05
CA ARG A 154 12.77 -24.70 2.13
C ARG A 154 11.31 -24.63 2.56
N ASN A 155 10.58 -25.71 2.21
CA ASN A 155 9.20 -25.91 2.65
C ASN A 155 9.10 -26.58 4.03
N ILE A 156 10.11 -27.34 4.45
CA ILE A 156 10.20 -28.00 5.75
C ILE A 156 11.25 -27.25 6.57
N ILE A 157 10.83 -26.65 7.68
CA ILE A 157 11.63 -25.77 8.50
C ILE A 157 11.55 -26.25 9.94
N ASP A 158 12.71 -26.42 10.57
CA ASP A 158 12.85 -26.58 12.02
C ASP A 158 13.17 -25.20 12.61
N PHE A 159 12.15 -24.48 13.06
CA PHE A 159 12.28 -23.11 13.56
C PHE A 159 13.15 -22.98 14.83
N GLU A 160 13.45 -24.07 15.51
CA GLU A 160 14.34 -24.06 16.69
C GLU A 160 15.81 -24.13 16.30
N LYS A 161 16.13 -24.73 15.16
CA LYS A 161 17.50 -25.00 14.69
C LYS A 161 17.88 -24.20 13.45
N ASP A 162 16.93 -23.96 12.55
CA ASP A 162 17.20 -23.32 11.26
C ASP A 162 17.31 -21.80 11.42
N ARG A 163 18.38 -21.22 10.88
CA ARG A 163 18.56 -19.78 10.80
C ARG A 163 18.08 -19.27 9.45
N PHE A 164 17.44 -18.11 9.46
CA PHE A 164 17.03 -17.40 8.24
C PHE A 164 18.23 -17.07 7.35
N ASP A 165 18.02 -17.18 6.04
CA ASP A 165 18.77 -16.37 5.09
C ASP A 165 18.32 -14.92 5.20
N ARG A 166 19.25 -13.99 4.99
CA ARG A 166 18.97 -12.57 5.12
C ARG A 166 19.60 -11.78 3.97
N SER A 167 18.77 -11.02 3.25
CA SER A 167 19.21 -10.05 2.26
C SER A 167 18.94 -8.63 2.77
N ARG A 168 19.98 -7.80 2.83
CA ARG A 168 19.89 -6.42 3.27
C ARG A 168 20.23 -5.48 2.12
N TYR A 169 19.35 -4.52 1.88
CA TYR A 169 19.46 -3.50 0.86
C TYR A 169 19.62 -2.13 1.52
N ASP A 170 20.74 -1.46 1.26
CA ASP A 170 20.94 -0.05 1.62
C ASP A 170 20.77 0.77 0.33
N LEU A 171 19.71 1.59 0.26
CA LEU A 171 19.24 2.25 -0.96
C LEU A 171 19.22 3.77 -0.81
N PHE A 172 19.57 4.46 -1.89
CA PHE A 172 19.22 5.85 -2.16
C PHE A 172 18.21 5.87 -3.30
N GLY A 173 17.19 6.72 -3.22
CA GLY A 173 16.16 6.78 -4.26
C GLY A 173 15.67 8.18 -4.53
N GLY A 174 15.30 8.42 -5.80
CA GLY A 174 14.58 9.59 -6.27
C GLY A 174 13.21 9.17 -6.81
N SER A 175 12.21 10.03 -6.69
CA SER A 175 10.86 9.76 -7.18
C SER A 175 10.19 11.00 -7.75
N ILE A 176 9.39 10.79 -8.79
CA ILE A 176 8.44 11.75 -9.33
C ILE A 176 7.09 11.05 -9.35
N SER A 177 6.06 11.67 -8.80
CA SER A 177 4.73 11.10 -8.82
C SER A 177 3.67 12.13 -9.16
N PHE A 178 2.62 11.64 -9.83
CA PHE A 178 1.40 12.38 -10.15
C PHE A 178 0.24 11.62 -9.54
N ASN A 179 -0.34 12.17 -8.48
CA ASN A 179 -1.34 11.49 -7.67
C ASN A 179 -2.63 12.32 -7.62
N GLY A 180 -3.77 11.65 -7.71
CA GLY A 180 -5.07 12.25 -7.54
C GLY A 180 -6.11 11.26 -7.06
N SER A 181 -7.02 11.71 -6.20
CA SER A 181 -8.11 10.88 -5.70
C SER A 181 -9.33 11.72 -5.37
N THR A 182 -10.48 11.27 -5.82
CA THR A 182 -11.81 11.78 -5.47
C THR A 182 -12.70 10.67 -4.91
N LEU A 183 -12.10 9.57 -4.44
CA LEU A 183 -12.84 8.43 -3.88
C LEU A 183 -13.61 8.86 -2.61
N ASN A 184 -14.87 8.44 -2.52
CA ASN A 184 -15.73 8.70 -1.36
C ASN A 184 -15.36 7.88 -0.10
N SER A 185 -14.60 6.79 -0.26
CA SER A 185 -14.10 5.96 0.85
C SER A 185 -12.71 5.43 0.53
N ARG A 186 -11.89 5.23 1.57
CA ARG A 186 -10.53 4.68 1.40
C ARG A 186 -10.53 3.17 1.20
N GLN A 187 -11.46 2.45 1.84
CA GLN A 187 -11.42 0.99 1.92
C GLN A 187 -12.36 0.33 0.92
N TYR A 188 -13.62 0.76 0.87
CA TYR A 188 -14.64 0.25 -0.03
C TYR A 188 -15.31 1.38 -0.83
N PRO A 189 -14.58 2.05 -1.74
CA PRO A 189 -15.15 3.15 -2.51
C PRO A 189 -16.26 2.66 -3.46
N THR A 190 -17.28 3.50 -3.61
CA THR A 190 -18.40 3.30 -4.53
C THR A 190 -18.56 4.45 -5.53
N GLN A 191 -17.77 5.52 -5.37
CA GLN A 191 -17.81 6.71 -6.24
C GLN A 191 -16.42 7.34 -6.37
N GLY A 192 -16.22 8.07 -7.46
CA GLY A 192 -14.98 8.79 -7.70
C GLY A 192 -13.94 7.99 -8.45
N TYR A 193 -12.71 8.47 -8.39
CA TYR A 193 -11.56 7.80 -9.00
C TYR A 193 -10.30 8.01 -8.14
N LYS A 194 -9.33 7.14 -8.35
CA LYS A 194 -7.96 7.31 -7.89
C LYS A 194 -7.01 7.00 -9.04
N GLU A 195 -6.00 7.85 -9.20
CA GLU A 195 -4.97 7.66 -10.22
C GLU A 195 -3.61 8.02 -9.63
N ALA A 196 -2.61 7.19 -9.92
CA ALA A 196 -1.24 7.40 -9.52
C ALA A 196 -0.30 6.97 -10.65
N LEU A 197 0.60 7.86 -11.05
CA LEU A 197 1.74 7.57 -11.92
C LEU A 197 3.00 7.90 -11.14
N ILE A 198 3.87 6.92 -10.96
CA ILE A 198 5.05 7.04 -10.13
C ILE A 198 6.26 6.55 -10.95
N ALA A 199 7.27 7.41 -11.05
CA ALA A 199 8.58 7.06 -11.59
C ALA A 199 9.61 7.15 -10.46
N GLN A 200 10.38 6.09 -10.24
CA GLN A 200 11.39 6.01 -9.19
C GLN A 200 12.70 5.50 -9.75
N ILE A 201 13.80 6.06 -9.29
CA ILE A 201 15.15 5.57 -9.56
C ILE A 201 15.80 5.19 -8.24
N PHE A 202 16.47 4.06 -8.22
CA PHE A 202 17.15 3.57 -7.03
C PHE A 202 18.59 3.20 -7.35
N ILE A 203 19.47 3.48 -6.39
CA ILE A 203 20.87 3.08 -6.41
C ILE A 203 21.22 2.56 -5.02
N GLY A 204 21.88 1.42 -4.93
CA GLY A 204 22.23 0.87 -3.63
C GLY A 204 23.01 -0.43 -3.68
N ARG A 205 23.08 -1.07 -2.53
CA ARG A 205 23.86 -2.29 -2.32
C ARG A 205 23.01 -3.34 -1.65
N GLU A 206 23.05 -4.54 -2.19
CA GLU A 206 22.61 -5.75 -1.52
C GLU A 206 23.76 -6.39 -0.75
N ARG A 207 23.46 -6.92 0.44
CA ARG A 207 24.35 -7.80 1.20
C ARG A 207 23.58 -9.04 1.58
N PHE A 208 24.01 -10.17 1.06
CA PHE A 208 23.45 -11.46 1.42
C PHE A 208 24.21 -12.06 2.60
N TYR A 209 23.48 -12.52 3.60
CA TYR A 209 23.98 -13.21 4.78
C TYR A 209 23.35 -14.61 4.80
N PRO A 210 24.15 -15.68 4.62
CA PRO A 210 23.66 -17.05 4.59
C PRO A 210 23.13 -17.49 5.95
N GLY A 211 22.03 -18.21 5.94
CA GLY A 211 21.47 -18.95 7.06
C GLY A 211 22.01 -20.37 7.18
N GLU A 212 21.25 -21.26 7.80
CA GLU A 212 21.68 -22.66 7.97
C GLU A 212 21.67 -23.44 6.65
N GLU A 213 20.69 -23.15 5.77
CA GLU A 213 20.55 -23.85 4.47
C GLU A 213 21.64 -23.50 3.46
N THR A 214 22.18 -22.32 3.59
CA THR A 214 23.21 -21.76 2.69
C THR A 214 24.57 -21.68 3.38
N LYS A 215 24.74 -22.42 4.47
CA LYS A 215 25.99 -22.47 5.23
C LYS A 215 27.16 -22.83 4.33
N GLY A 216 28.20 -21.99 4.38
CA GLY A 216 29.38 -22.13 3.52
C GLY A 216 29.38 -21.22 2.28
N ILE A 217 28.27 -20.58 1.93
CA ILE A 217 28.26 -19.49 0.94
C ILE A 217 28.87 -18.25 1.61
N GLN A 218 29.80 -17.60 0.90
CA GLN A 218 30.37 -16.35 1.41
C GLN A 218 29.36 -15.20 1.37
N ILE A 219 29.54 -14.23 2.28
CA ILE A 219 28.76 -12.99 2.25
C ILE A 219 29.01 -12.30 0.92
N ASN A 220 27.98 -12.22 0.10
CA ASN A 220 28.03 -11.57 -1.19
C ASN A 220 27.58 -10.12 -1.09
N LYS A 221 28.17 -9.23 -1.89
CA LYS A 221 27.83 -7.81 -1.99
C LYS A 221 27.64 -7.46 -3.45
N GLU A 222 26.42 -7.05 -3.78
CA GLU A 222 26.06 -6.63 -5.13
C GLU A 222 25.59 -5.19 -5.17
N HIS A 223 25.89 -4.51 -6.26
CA HIS A 223 25.38 -3.17 -6.54
C HIS A 223 24.15 -3.29 -7.41
N HIS A 224 23.12 -2.58 -7.03
CA HIS A 224 21.86 -2.50 -7.78
C HIS A 224 21.57 -1.05 -8.15
N SER A 225 21.20 -0.85 -9.41
CA SER A 225 20.57 0.39 -9.88
C SER A 225 19.43 0.03 -10.80
N TRP A 226 18.26 0.65 -10.60
CA TRP A 226 17.11 0.38 -11.46
C TRP A 226 16.16 1.56 -11.53
N LEU A 227 15.41 1.59 -12.61
CA LEU A 227 14.25 2.44 -12.82
C LEU A 227 12.99 1.62 -12.53
N GLN A 228 12.02 2.22 -11.85
CA GLN A 228 10.69 1.67 -11.66
C GLN A 228 9.64 2.66 -12.12
N LEU A 229 8.71 2.20 -12.94
CA LEU A 229 7.54 2.93 -13.39
C LEU A 229 6.30 2.18 -12.92
N SER A 230 5.42 2.85 -12.20
CA SER A 230 4.15 2.30 -11.70
C SER A 230 3.01 3.19 -12.14
N TYR A 231 1.98 2.61 -12.74
CA TYR A 231 0.73 3.28 -13.04
C TYR A 231 -0.41 2.51 -12.40
N MET A 232 -1.28 3.21 -11.70
CA MET A 232 -2.50 2.65 -11.11
C MET A 232 -3.67 3.59 -11.33
N LYS A 233 -4.79 3.02 -11.75
CA LYS A 233 -6.05 3.76 -11.88
C LYS A 233 -7.22 2.89 -11.46
N GLU A 234 -8.10 3.45 -10.67
CA GLU A 234 -9.42 2.91 -10.37
C GLU A 234 -10.47 3.99 -10.52
N LYS A 235 -11.64 3.61 -11.03
CA LYS A 235 -12.76 4.54 -11.22
C LYS A 235 -14.08 3.79 -11.05
N TYR A 236 -15.05 4.48 -10.48
CA TYR A 236 -16.40 3.97 -10.22
C TYR A 236 -17.41 4.78 -11.00
N HIS A 237 -18.26 4.08 -11.77
CA HIS A 237 -19.34 4.65 -12.55
C HIS A 237 -20.66 4.22 -11.95
N THR A 238 -21.46 5.17 -11.47
CA THR A 238 -22.83 4.92 -11.03
C THR A 238 -23.70 4.73 -12.27
N MET A 239 -24.28 3.53 -12.42
CA MET A 239 -25.15 3.18 -13.53
C MET A 239 -26.60 3.56 -13.23
N ASN A 240 -27.03 3.35 -11.97
CA ASN A 240 -28.33 3.78 -11.44
C ASN A 240 -28.25 3.87 -9.90
N GLU A 241 -29.38 4.02 -9.20
CA GLU A 241 -29.42 4.15 -7.74
C GLU A 241 -28.79 2.97 -7.00
N HIS A 242 -28.89 1.77 -7.56
CA HIS A 242 -28.41 0.53 -6.92
C HIS A 242 -27.09 0.04 -7.51
N TRP A 243 -26.87 0.20 -8.81
CA TRP A 243 -25.74 -0.42 -9.49
C TRP A 243 -24.59 0.56 -9.73
N VAL A 244 -23.40 0.13 -9.35
CA VAL A 244 -22.13 0.80 -9.64
C VAL A 244 -21.19 -0.19 -10.29
N LEU A 245 -20.52 0.21 -11.35
CA LEU A 245 -19.44 -0.54 -11.98
C LEU A 245 -18.12 0.16 -11.74
N GLY A 246 -17.25 -0.45 -10.95
CA GLY A 246 -15.86 -0.06 -10.80
C GLY A 246 -14.95 -0.84 -11.77
N TRP A 247 -13.80 -0.23 -12.11
CA TRP A 247 -12.72 -0.91 -12.78
C TRP A 247 -11.38 -0.51 -12.16
N TYR A 248 -10.39 -1.38 -12.29
CA TYR A 248 -9.06 -1.24 -11.74
C TYR A 248 -8.01 -1.64 -12.77
N LEU A 249 -6.94 -0.87 -12.85
CA LEU A 249 -5.76 -1.15 -13.68
C LEU A 249 -4.51 -0.84 -12.87
N LYS A 250 -3.53 -1.73 -12.89
CA LYS A 250 -2.17 -1.50 -12.39
C LYS A 250 -1.17 -2.07 -13.37
N ALA A 251 -0.19 -1.26 -13.75
CA ALA A 251 0.96 -1.66 -14.54
C ALA A 251 2.23 -1.30 -13.80
N LEU A 252 3.19 -2.19 -13.81
CA LEU A 252 4.50 -2.00 -13.21
C LEU A 252 5.59 -2.42 -14.20
N TYR A 253 6.61 -1.61 -14.29
CA TYR A 253 7.87 -1.92 -14.94
C TYR A 253 9.02 -1.59 -14.01
N ALA A 254 9.86 -2.56 -13.68
CA ALA A 254 11.09 -2.36 -12.93
C ALA A 254 12.26 -3.03 -13.69
N SER A 255 13.30 -2.25 -13.98
CA SER A 255 14.52 -2.75 -14.63
C SER A 255 15.50 -3.37 -13.61
N LYS A 256 14.96 -3.87 -12.50
CA LYS A 256 15.74 -4.41 -11.38
C LYS A 256 16.39 -5.73 -11.74
N ASN A 257 17.69 -5.84 -11.46
CA ASN A 257 18.40 -7.13 -11.49
C ASN A 257 17.89 -8.07 -10.39
N PHE A 258 18.09 -9.37 -10.59
CA PHE A 258 17.77 -10.36 -9.58
C PHE A 258 18.67 -10.21 -8.36
N SER A 259 18.11 -10.54 -7.19
CA SER A 259 18.86 -10.66 -5.95
C SER A 259 19.63 -11.97 -5.89
N GLU A 260 20.42 -12.18 -4.83
CA GLU A 260 21.30 -13.34 -4.68
C GLU A 260 20.61 -14.70 -4.94
N ASN A 261 19.32 -14.82 -4.59
CA ASN A 261 18.55 -16.03 -4.83
C ASN A 261 17.10 -15.72 -5.24
N TYR A 262 16.37 -16.79 -5.61
CA TYR A 262 14.98 -16.68 -6.05
C TYR A 262 14.07 -16.05 -5.00
N THR A 263 14.15 -16.50 -3.73
CA THR A 263 13.25 -16.02 -2.67
C THR A 263 13.47 -14.54 -2.37
N ALA A 264 14.73 -14.09 -2.28
CA ALA A 264 15.06 -12.67 -2.13
C ALA A 264 14.51 -11.84 -3.31
N THR A 265 14.67 -12.34 -4.54
CA THR A 265 14.14 -11.70 -5.74
C THR A 265 12.62 -11.56 -5.66
N MET A 266 11.90 -12.62 -5.27
CA MET A 266 10.44 -12.59 -5.15
C MET A 266 9.94 -11.67 -4.03
N MET A 267 10.66 -11.58 -2.91
CA MET A 267 10.33 -10.64 -1.84
C MET A 267 10.48 -9.18 -2.26
N GLN A 268 11.39 -8.89 -3.18
CA GLN A 268 11.64 -7.56 -3.72
C GLN A 268 10.88 -7.25 -5.01
N ALA A 269 10.27 -8.25 -5.65
CA ALA A 269 9.45 -8.06 -6.85
C ALA A 269 8.16 -7.29 -6.54
N GLY A 270 7.70 -6.53 -7.52
CA GLY A 270 6.45 -5.77 -7.40
C GLY A 270 5.24 -6.66 -7.17
N GLU A 271 4.33 -6.20 -6.36
CA GLU A 271 3.15 -6.94 -5.89
C GLU A 271 1.86 -6.44 -6.54
N PHE A 272 1.01 -7.37 -6.94
CA PHE A 272 -0.37 -7.10 -7.35
C PHE A 272 -1.35 -7.55 -6.28
N SER A 273 -1.82 -6.60 -5.45
CA SER A 273 -2.73 -6.82 -4.31
C SER A 273 -3.91 -5.84 -4.36
N PRO A 274 -4.90 -6.08 -5.27
CA PRO A 274 -5.96 -5.10 -5.56
C PRO A 274 -7.09 -5.07 -4.53
N THR A 275 -7.35 -6.15 -3.79
CA THR A 275 -8.40 -6.18 -2.76
C THR A 275 -7.83 -5.82 -1.38
N GLN A 276 -8.70 -5.44 -0.44
CA GLN A 276 -8.25 -5.14 0.93
C GLN A 276 -7.58 -6.35 1.59
N HIS A 277 -8.14 -7.54 1.39
CA HIS A 277 -7.66 -8.77 2.02
C HIS A 277 -6.38 -9.30 1.38
N SER A 278 -6.09 -8.96 0.11
CA SER A 278 -4.85 -9.36 -0.57
C SER A 278 -3.62 -8.58 -0.11
N LYS A 279 -3.77 -7.38 0.49
CA LYS A 279 -2.65 -6.49 0.85
C LYS A 279 -1.74 -7.02 1.96
N LEU A 280 -2.24 -7.91 2.81
CA LEU A 280 -1.48 -8.52 3.92
C LEU A 280 -1.13 -9.99 3.67
N THR A 281 -1.37 -10.48 2.46
CA THR A 281 -1.08 -11.86 2.07
C THR A 281 0.13 -11.90 1.16
N TYR A 282 1.16 -12.67 1.53
CA TYR A 282 2.28 -12.92 0.65
C TYR A 282 1.93 -14.02 -0.36
N ASN A 283 1.81 -13.66 -1.63
CA ASN A 283 1.57 -14.60 -2.71
C ASN A 283 2.57 -14.38 -3.86
N GLU A 284 3.51 -15.33 -4.03
CA GLU A 284 4.54 -15.28 -5.06
C GLU A 284 3.94 -15.24 -6.48
N ALA A 285 2.81 -15.90 -6.70
CA ALA A 285 2.18 -15.95 -8.01
C ALA A 285 1.72 -14.60 -8.54
N PHE A 286 1.48 -13.62 -7.65
CA PHE A 286 1.06 -12.25 -7.97
C PHE A 286 2.22 -11.25 -7.83
N ARG A 287 3.46 -11.70 -8.07
CA ARG A 287 4.66 -10.86 -8.00
C ARG A 287 5.48 -10.97 -9.26
N ALA A 288 5.91 -9.83 -9.79
CA ALA A 288 6.85 -9.75 -10.92
C ALA A 288 7.52 -8.37 -10.96
N ASN A 289 8.67 -8.27 -11.63
CA ASN A 289 9.31 -6.98 -11.90
C ASN A 289 8.57 -6.19 -12.99
N GLN A 290 7.83 -6.88 -13.86
CA GLN A 290 7.09 -6.29 -14.96
C GLN A 290 5.76 -7.00 -15.14
N PHE A 291 4.66 -6.27 -14.97
CA PHE A 291 3.31 -6.86 -15.09
C PHE A 291 2.24 -5.85 -15.47
N VAL A 292 1.14 -6.37 -15.93
CA VAL A 292 -0.14 -5.67 -16.04
C VAL A 292 -1.19 -6.49 -15.27
N GLY A 293 -1.97 -5.80 -14.43
CA GLY A 293 -3.11 -6.37 -13.74
C GLY A 293 -4.32 -5.47 -13.90
N ALA A 294 -5.47 -6.06 -14.21
CA ALA A 294 -6.72 -5.33 -14.44
C ALA A 294 -7.89 -6.09 -13.83
N GLY A 295 -8.97 -5.37 -13.51
CA GLY A 295 -10.16 -6.01 -12.98
C GLY A 295 -11.39 -5.12 -13.00
N ILE A 296 -12.51 -5.75 -12.70
CA ILE A 296 -13.83 -5.14 -12.59
C ILE A 296 -14.40 -5.31 -11.19
N ARG A 297 -15.19 -4.35 -10.76
CA ARG A 297 -15.81 -4.28 -9.43
C ARG A 297 -17.30 -3.97 -9.55
N PRO A 298 -18.16 -4.94 -9.92
CA PRO A 298 -19.61 -4.77 -9.84
C PRO A 298 -20.04 -4.61 -8.37
N ILE A 299 -20.84 -3.59 -8.09
CA ILE A 299 -21.33 -3.27 -6.75
C ILE A 299 -22.83 -3.07 -6.84
N TYR A 300 -23.56 -3.76 -5.97
CA TYR A 300 -25.00 -3.57 -5.77
C TYR A 300 -25.25 -2.90 -4.42
N ARG A 301 -25.70 -1.65 -4.41
CA ARG A 301 -26.04 -0.90 -3.21
C ARG A 301 -27.46 -1.24 -2.75
N LEU A 302 -27.56 -1.85 -1.58
CA LEU A 302 -28.85 -2.09 -0.93
C LEU A 302 -29.39 -0.77 -0.34
N ASN A 303 -28.52 0.01 0.26
CA ASN A 303 -28.78 1.36 0.78
C ASN A 303 -27.44 2.14 0.89
N GLN A 304 -27.43 3.26 1.61
CA GLN A 304 -26.24 4.10 1.78
C GLN A 304 -25.11 3.40 2.59
N MET A 305 -25.47 2.46 3.47
CA MET A 305 -24.52 1.78 4.36
C MET A 305 -24.15 0.38 3.84
N PHE A 306 -25.09 -0.34 3.24
CA PHE A 306 -24.92 -1.75 2.85
C PHE A 306 -24.78 -1.92 1.34
N HIS A 307 -23.77 -2.65 0.92
CA HIS A 307 -23.62 -3.07 -0.47
C HIS A 307 -23.00 -4.46 -0.60
N LEU A 308 -23.40 -5.16 -1.66
CA LEU A 308 -22.78 -6.38 -2.15
C LEU A 308 -21.75 -6.00 -3.20
N ARG A 309 -20.53 -6.55 -3.10
CA ARG A 309 -19.41 -6.22 -3.97
C ARG A 309 -18.77 -7.48 -4.53
N GLY A 310 -18.68 -7.56 -5.84
CA GLY A 310 -17.85 -8.51 -6.55
C GLY A 310 -16.56 -7.83 -6.99
N GLU A 311 -15.44 -8.54 -6.94
CA GLU A 311 -14.14 -8.05 -7.41
C GLU A 311 -13.45 -9.18 -8.18
N PHE A 312 -13.09 -8.94 -9.44
CA PHE A 312 -12.49 -9.95 -10.31
C PHE A 312 -11.29 -9.33 -11.02
N TYR A 313 -10.13 -9.96 -10.88
CA TYR A 313 -8.87 -9.44 -11.40
C TYR A 313 -8.10 -10.50 -12.13
N GLY A 314 -7.46 -10.08 -13.23
CA GLY A 314 -6.42 -10.82 -13.92
C GLY A 314 -5.06 -10.17 -13.67
N PHE A 315 -4.04 -10.99 -13.53
CA PHE A 315 -2.64 -10.62 -13.39
C PHE A 315 -1.80 -11.33 -14.44
N MET A 316 -1.02 -10.58 -15.20
CA MET A 316 -0.17 -11.11 -16.27
C MET A 316 1.24 -10.52 -16.14
N PRO A 317 2.22 -11.28 -15.67
CA PRO A 317 3.61 -10.88 -15.74
C PRO A 317 4.07 -10.84 -17.18
N ILE A 318 4.80 -9.78 -17.58
CA ILE A 318 5.42 -9.71 -18.92
C ILE A 318 6.47 -10.80 -19.01
N TYR A 319 7.34 -10.88 -18.03
CA TYR A 319 8.30 -11.98 -17.86
C TYR A 319 8.13 -12.56 -16.46
N PRO A 320 7.57 -13.77 -16.30
CA PRO A 320 7.49 -14.42 -14.99
C PRO A 320 8.89 -14.70 -14.44
N ILE A 321 9.04 -14.51 -13.14
CA ILE A 321 10.27 -14.88 -12.43
C ILE A 321 10.18 -16.36 -12.09
N GLU A 322 11.18 -17.13 -12.48
CA GLU A 322 11.23 -18.58 -12.28
C GLU A 322 12.48 -18.98 -11.51
N ARG A 323 12.44 -20.16 -10.90
CA ARG A 323 13.51 -20.73 -10.09
C ARG A 323 14.22 -21.82 -10.88
N ASN A 324 15.55 -21.76 -10.94
CA ASN A 324 16.36 -22.85 -11.48
C ASN A 324 16.74 -23.87 -10.39
N SER A 325 17.44 -24.96 -10.78
CA SER A 325 17.90 -26.02 -9.87
C SER A 325 18.88 -25.53 -8.78
N LEU A 326 19.58 -24.42 -9.02
CA LEU A 326 20.53 -23.78 -8.09
C LEU A 326 19.84 -22.72 -7.20
N ASN A 327 18.51 -22.67 -7.19
CA ASN A 327 17.71 -21.69 -6.45
C ASN A 327 17.97 -20.22 -6.84
N LYS A 328 18.46 -19.98 -8.06
CA LYS A 328 18.62 -18.65 -8.64
C LYS A 328 17.37 -18.29 -9.43
N ALA A 329 17.05 -16.98 -9.47
CA ALA A 329 15.98 -16.45 -10.28
C ALA A 329 16.42 -16.27 -11.74
N TYR A 330 15.49 -16.48 -12.68
CA TYR A 330 15.64 -16.12 -14.09
C TYR A 330 14.29 -15.71 -14.66
N TYR A 331 14.30 -15.02 -15.79
CA TYR A 331 13.08 -14.68 -16.51
C TYR A 331 12.60 -15.85 -17.37
N GLY A 332 11.37 -16.28 -17.14
CA GLY A 332 10.70 -17.25 -18.00
C GLY A 332 10.25 -16.63 -19.34
N LYS A 333 9.54 -17.42 -20.14
CA LYS A 333 9.01 -16.99 -21.44
C LYS A 333 7.99 -15.85 -21.26
N ALA A 334 8.07 -14.83 -22.12
CA ALA A 334 7.16 -13.69 -22.11
C ALA A 334 5.68 -14.14 -22.18
N PHE A 335 4.84 -13.55 -21.36
CA PHE A 335 3.38 -13.77 -21.30
C PHE A 335 2.96 -15.24 -21.10
N SER A 336 3.82 -16.08 -20.53
CA SER A 336 3.55 -17.52 -20.36
C SER A 336 2.69 -17.86 -19.15
N LYS A 337 2.47 -16.91 -18.24
CA LYS A 337 1.67 -17.11 -17.02
C LYS A 337 0.54 -16.10 -16.96
N PHE A 338 -0.61 -16.57 -16.51
CA PHE A 338 -1.77 -15.74 -16.19
C PHE A 338 -2.37 -16.24 -14.88
N GLU A 339 -2.55 -15.31 -13.94
CA GLU A 339 -3.16 -15.60 -12.65
C GLU A 339 -4.41 -14.75 -12.45
N TYR A 340 -5.35 -15.25 -11.65
CA TYR A 340 -6.58 -14.52 -11.36
C TYR A 340 -6.93 -14.57 -9.88
N LEU A 341 -7.63 -13.54 -9.43
CA LEU A 341 -8.17 -13.37 -8.08
C LEU A 341 -9.64 -12.97 -8.20
N GLY A 342 -10.50 -13.66 -7.49
CA GLY A 342 -11.91 -13.29 -7.30
C GLY A 342 -12.23 -13.10 -5.82
N GLU A 343 -13.05 -12.08 -5.51
CA GLU A 343 -13.57 -11.84 -4.17
C GLU A 343 -15.03 -11.39 -4.26
N ILE A 344 -15.87 -11.93 -3.39
CA ILE A 344 -17.25 -11.46 -3.19
C ILE A 344 -17.37 -11.06 -1.72
N SER A 345 -17.88 -9.88 -1.45
CA SER A 345 -18.03 -9.36 -0.09
C SER A 345 -19.37 -8.64 0.10
N VAL A 346 -19.92 -8.81 1.31
CA VAL A 346 -21.00 -7.97 1.83
C VAL A 346 -20.35 -6.95 2.75
N VAL A 347 -20.58 -5.68 2.48
CA VAL A 347 -19.93 -4.58 3.19
C VAL A 347 -20.99 -3.69 3.85
N CYS A 348 -20.77 -3.37 5.13
CA CYS A 348 -21.51 -2.36 5.87
C CYS A 348 -20.53 -1.22 6.23
N GLN A 349 -20.73 -0.05 5.66
CA GLN A 349 -19.93 1.15 5.91
C GLN A 349 -20.48 1.92 7.10
N LEU A 350 -19.71 2.04 8.17
CA LEU A 350 -20.05 2.76 9.39
C LEU A 350 -19.07 3.92 9.59
N PRO A 351 -19.47 5.00 10.30
CA PRO A 351 -18.59 6.14 10.54
C PRO A 351 -17.30 5.80 11.31
N PHE A 352 -17.34 4.73 12.12
CA PHE A 352 -16.23 4.30 12.98
C PHE A 352 -15.47 3.07 12.44
N GLY A 353 -15.83 2.55 11.25
CA GLY A 353 -15.16 1.42 10.61
C GLY A 353 -16.10 0.59 9.76
N ASP A 354 -15.55 -0.06 8.74
CA ASP A 354 -16.31 -0.93 7.86
C ASP A 354 -16.42 -2.34 8.43
N ILE A 355 -17.57 -2.99 8.23
CA ILE A 355 -17.75 -4.42 8.49
C ILE A 355 -17.84 -5.12 7.15
N SER A 356 -17.04 -6.14 6.92
CA SER A 356 -17.09 -6.94 5.69
C SER A 356 -17.05 -8.44 5.99
N ALA A 357 -17.98 -9.17 5.37
CA ALA A 357 -17.90 -10.63 5.25
C ALA A 357 -17.52 -10.95 3.81
N TYR A 358 -16.50 -11.76 3.60
CA TYR A 358 -15.96 -12.01 2.27
C TYR A 358 -15.63 -13.48 2.01
N VAL A 359 -15.66 -13.82 0.74
CA VAL A 359 -15.15 -15.09 0.21
C VAL A 359 -14.23 -14.74 -0.94
N ASN A 360 -12.98 -15.22 -0.91
CA ASN A 360 -12.05 -15.02 -2.00
C ASN A 360 -11.41 -16.31 -2.50
N HIS A 361 -10.93 -16.26 -3.72
CA HIS A 361 -10.26 -17.36 -4.39
C HIS A 361 -9.09 -16.86 -5.23
N TYR A 362 -7.95 -17.54 -5.10
CA TYR A 362 -6.75 -17.28 -5.88
C TYR A 362 -6.48 -18.48 -6.80
N SER A 363 -6.08 -18.21 -8.05
CA SER A 363 -5.68 -19.26 -9.00
C SER A 363 -4.46 -20.07 -8.54
N SER A 364 -3.55 -19.44 -7.77
CA SER A 364 -2.27 -20.00 -7.37
C SER A 364 -1.79 -19.37 -6.06
N PRO A 365 -0.92 -20.02 -5.25
CA PRO A 365 -0.32 -21.36 -5.44
C PRO A 365 -1.25 -22.49 -5.05
N ARG A 366 -2.29 -22.21 -4.27
CA ARG A 366 -3.32 -23.17 -3.85
C ARG A 366 -4.68 -22.63 -4.27
N ARG A 367 -5.39 -23.42 -5.05
CA ARG A 367 -6.78 -23.12 -5.45
C ARG A 367 -7.74 -23.30 -4.27
N GLU A 368 -7.52 -22.56 -3.20
CA GLU A 368 -8.34 -22.64 -1.99
C GLU A 368 -9.30 -21.46 -1.93
N TRP A 369 -10.52 -21.74 -1.44
CA TRP A 369 -11.47 -20.71 -1.05
C TRP A 369 -11.18 -20.27 0.37
N ASN A 370 -11.05 -18.96 0.58
CA ASN A 370 -10.92 -18.40 1.91
C ASN A 370 -12.18 -17.60 2.23
N VAL A 371 -12.69 -17.80 3.43
CA VAL A 371 -13.85 -17.09 3.97
C VAL A 371 -13.41 -16.32 5.19
N GLY A 372 -13.82 -15.08 5.29
CA GLY A 372 -13.44 -14.25 6.43
C GLY A 372 -14.44 -13.16 6.76
N LEU A 373 -14.25 -12.62 7.95
CA LEU A 373 -14.96 -11.45 8.48
C LEU A 373 -13.93 -10.42 8.93
N SER A 374 -14.16 -9.16 8.65
CA SER A 374 -13.30 -8.04 9.04
C SER A 374 -14.14 -6.89 9.56
N ILE A 375 -13.69 -6.26 10.65
CA ILE A 375 -14.38 -5.14 11.30
C ILE A 375 -13.33 -4.06 11.58
N GLY A 376 -13.53 -2.85 11.05
CA GLY A 376 -12.67 -1.71 11.25
C GLY A 376 -11.98 -1.23 9.99
N PHE A 377 -10.87 -0.51 10.15
CA PHE A 377 -10.08 0.04 9.07
C PHE A 377 -8.71 -0.63 9.00
N GLN A 378 -8.36 -1.15 7.82
CA GLN A 378 -6.99 -1.54 7.49
C GLN A 378 -6.25 -0.31 6.99
N LEU A 379 -5.25 0.11 7.73
CA LEU A 379 -4.46 1.28 7.42
C LEU A 379 -3.06 0.87 6.98
N PHE A 380 -2.54 1.55 5.95
CA PHE A 380 -1.19 1.35 5.45
C PHE A 380 -0.54 2.70 5.25
N ASN A 381 0.69 2.83 5.73
CA ASN A 381 1.48 4.03 5.58
C ASN A 381 2.33 3.98 4.30
N TYR A 382 3.02 5.09 4.01
CA TYR A 382 3.91 5.21 2.87
C TYR A 382 4.99 4.13 2.89
N ARG A 383 5.35 3.66 1.71
CA ARG A 383 6.51 2.77 1.48
C ARG A 383 7.58 3.54 0.73
N PHE A 384 8.84 3.08 0.84
CA PHE A 384 9.94 3.69 0.09
C PHE A 384 9.87 3.30 -1.40
N ILE A 385 9.64 2.02 -1.67
CA ILE A 385 9.39 1.48 -3.01
C ILE A 385 7.88 1.34 -3.17
N GLU A 386 7.31 2.10 -4.08
CA GLU A 386 5.85 2.19 -4.33
C GLU A 386 5.44 1.50 -5.62
#